data_76a4db2928b32052a8b11c9d33dbe815
#
_entry.id   76a4db2928b32052a8b11c9d33dbe815
#
_cell.length_a   1.000
_cell.length_b   1.000
_cell.length_c   1.000
_cell.angle_alpha   90.00
_cell.angle_beta   90.00
_cell.angle_gamma   90.00
#
_symmetry.space_group_name_H-M   'P 1'
#
loop_
_entity.id
_entity.type
_entity.pdbx_description
1 polymer ?
#
loop_
_entity_poly.entity_id
_entity_poly.type
_entity_poly.pdbx_seq_one_letter_code
_entity_poly.pdbx_strand_id
1 'polypeptide(L)'
;MKIIYVSVFSIWLVLGLVLTAGAQNKVPNITFNHSNVFDRTCSDTLKKPISPESLAELDRIVPRLRTRWETDGPKLLKTTAAIVGRPWAFSEWKYAMFLCDGFHSMSFPPLLDMKTFVPSTSKGEPESDEVFIAVIFHELLHIYVDDCLEGAPNGTTKFLEKYKAESSTVKNHLHLFAVEKLVYTKLRMEKYLKDTIISEKKLSPGPSFTRAREIVDLETPETFVRELMLGGK
;
A
#
# COMPACT_ATOMS: atom_id res chain seq x y z
N MET A 1 -68.99 8.08 18.18
CA MET A 1 -68.15 7.48 17.07
C MET A 1 -66.77 8.09 17.18
N LYS A 2 -65.83 7.38 17.87
CA LYS A 2 -64.43 7.79 17.99
C LYS A 2 -63.62 6.89 17.09
N ILE A 3 -63.07 7.45 16.02
CA ILE A 3 -62.27 6.72 15.05
C ILE A 3 -60.79 6.80 15.50
N ILE A 4 -60.21 5.64 15.62
CA ILE A 4 -58.85 5.36 16.05
C ILE A 4 -57.90 5.72 14.88
N TYR A 5 -57.03 6.71 15.07
CA TYR A 5 -55.86 6.98 14.23
C TYR A 5 -54.60 6.72 15.05
N VAL A 6 -54.23 5.47 15.17
CA VAL A 6 -52.91 5.08 15.66
C VAL A 6 -52.44 3.93 14.81
N SER A 7 -51.25 4.01 14.26
CA SER A 7 -50.48 2.91 13.66
C SER A 7 -50.22 2.94 12.15
N VAL A 8 -49.73 4.04 11.61
CA VAL A 8 -49.03 3.98 10.29
C VAL A 8 -47.63 4.60 10.34
N PHE A 9 -47.25 5.34 11.40
CA PHE A 9 -45.98 6.07 11.46
C PHE A 9 -44.79 5.21 11.95
N SER A 10 -45.03 4.03 12.56
CA SER A 10 -43.97 3.20 13.16
C SER A 10 -43.29 2.22 12.18
N ILE A 11 -43.85 1.97 11.01
CA ILE A 11 -43.31 0.97 10.06
C ILE A 11 -42.25 1.58 9.17
N TRP A 12 -42.24 2.88 8.91
CA TRP A 12 -41.25 3.53 8.05
C TRP A 12 -39.89 3.80 8.73
N LEU A 13 -39.85 3.80 10.07
CA LEU A 13 -38.59 4.03 10.80
C LEU A 13 -37.69 2.78 10.87
N VAL A 14 -38.30 1.60 10.75
CA VAL A 14 -37.54 0.32 10.80
C VAL A 14 -36.99 -0.07 9.43
N LEU A 15 -37.63 0.33 8.32
CA LEU A 15 -37.11 0.05 6.98
C LEU A 15 -35.93 0.95 6.57
N GLY A 16 -35.79 2.12 7.17
CA GLY A 16 -34.69 3.04 6.87
C GLY A 16 -33.32 2.63 7.45
N LEU A 17 -33.29 1.75 8.45
CA LEU A 17 -32.08 1.31 9.15
C LEU A 17 -31.43 0.04 8.54
N VAL A 18 -32.12 -0.63 7.62
CA VAL A 18 -31.60 -1.90 7.03
C VAL A 18 -30.82 -1.67 5.72
N LEU A 19 -30.89 -0.47 5.11
CA LEU A 19 -30.26 -0.21 3.83
C LEU A 19 -28.82 0.34 3.91
N THR A 20 -28.26 0.57 5.10
CA THR A 20 -26.88 1.04 5.26
C THR A 20 -25.86 -0.06 5.63
N ALA A 21 -26.29 -1.32 5.78
CA ALA A 21 -25.42 -2.43 6.21
C ALA A 21 -24.75 -3.18 5.05
N GLY A 22 -24.76 -2.69 3.82
CA GLY A 22 -24.38 -3.47 2.64
C GLY A 22 -23.16 -3.01 1.84
N ALA A 23 -22.47 -1.96 2.21
CA ALA A 23 -21.14 -1.69 1.66
C ALA A 23 -20.10 -2.52 2.44
N GLN A 24 -20.13 -3.83 2.29
CA GLN A 24 -19.00 -4.67 2.70
C GLN A 24 -17.77 -4.07 2.00
N ASN A 25 -16.84 -3.50 2.77
CA ASN A 25 -15.53 -3.04 2.30
C ASN A 25 -14.84 -4.24 1.64
N LYS A 26 -15.08 -4.39 0.34
CA LYS A 26 -14.53 -5.49 -0.43
C LYS A 26 -13.03 -5.29 -0.50
N VAL A 27 -12.29 -6.16 0.16
CA VAL A 27 -10.83 -6.14 0.14
C VAL A 27 -10.39 -6.46 -1.29
N PRO A 28 -9.55 -5.65 -1.94
CA PRO A 28 -9.08 -5.94 -3.29
C PRO A 28 -8.28 -7.24 -3.35
N ASN A 29 -8.45 -7.95 -4.46
CA ASN A 29 -7.63 -9.12 -4.77
C ASN A 29 -6.31 -8.67 -5.39
N ILE A 30 -5.20 -8.97 -4.74
CA ILE A 30 -3.87 -8.60 -5.21
C ILE A 30 -3.15 -9.87 -5.68
N THR A 31 -2.71 -9.84 -6.93
CA THR A 31 -1.93 -10.94 -7.51
C THR A 31 -0.60 -10.43 -8.05
N PHE A 32 0.38 -11.32 -8.10
CA PHE A 32 1.69 -11.01 -8.66
C PHE A 32 2.24 -12.22 -9.41
N ASN A 33 2.83 -11.95 -10.58
CA ASN A 33 3.39 -12.96 -11.44
C ASN A 33 4.72 -12.46 -12.04
N HIS A 34 5.65 -13.39 -12.27
CA HIS A 34 6.87 -13.08 -12.98
C HIS A 34 6.58 -12.67 -14.43
N SER A 35 7.18 -11.57 -14.87
CA SER A 35 7.06 -11.05 -16.23
C SER A 35 8.30 -11.34 -17.08
N ASN A 36 8.33 -12.50 -17.69
CA ASN A 36 9.42 -12.87 -18.62
C ASN A 36 9.59 -11.86 -19.78
N VAL A 37 8.50 -11.22 -20.22
CA VAL A 37 8.56 -10.21 -21.29
C VAL A 37 9.28 -8.96 -20.80
N PHE A 38 8.96 -8.47 -19.60
CA PHE A 38 9.61 -7.31 -19.02
C PHE A 38 11.10 -7.59 -18.80
N ASP A 39 11.44 -8.71 -18.18
CA ASP A 39 12.82 -9.10 -17.91
C ASP A 39 13.66 -9.24 -19.19
N ARG A 40 13.11 -9.87 -20.22
CA ARG A 40 13.81 -9.99 -21.52
C ARG A 40 14.06 -8.61 -22.13
N THR A 41 13.00 -7.79 -22.27
CA THR A 41 13.11 -6.46 -22.90
C THR A 41 14.10 -5.58 -22.15
N CYS A 42 14.05 -5.58 -20.84
CA CYS A 42 14.95 -4.81 -19.99
C CYS A 42 16.40 -5.33 -20.09
N SER A 43 16.61 -6.65 -19.99
CA SER A 43 17.93 -7.27 -20.11
C SER A 43 18.57 -6.99 -21.47
N ASP A 44 17.81 -7.06 -22.56
CA ASP A 44 18.28 -6.76 -23.90
C ASP A 44 18.68 -5.30 -24.06
N THR A 45 17.88 -4.39 -23.49
CA THR A 45 18.14 -2.95 -23.51
C THR A 45 19.39 -2.58 -22.72
N LEU A 46 19.54 -3.13 -21.53
CA LEU A 46 20.66 -2.84 -20.63
C LEU A 46 21.91 -3.66 -20.93
N LYS A 47 21.83 -4.65 -21.82
CA LYS A 47 22.90 -5.62 -22.10
C LYS A 47 23.36 -6.39 -20.85
N LYS A 48 22.41 -6.69 -19.96
CA LYS A 48 22.63 -7.41 -18.69
C LYS A 48 21.69 -8.61 -18.62
N PRO A 49 22.14 -9.79 -19.06
CA PRO A 49 21.30 -10.99 -19.04
C PRO A 49 21.02 -11.44 -17.61
N ILE A 50 19.80 -11.89 -17.37
CA ILE A 50 19.41 -12.57 -16.13
C ILE A 50 19.84 -14.03 -16.22
N SER A 51 20.47 -14.55 -15.16
CA SER A 51 20.94 -15.93 -15.17
C SER A 51 19.77 -16.92 -15.05
N PRO A 52 19.87 -18.12 -15.66
CA PRO A 52 18.89 -19.19 -15.45
C PRO A 52 18.74 -19.59 -13.98
N GLU A 53 19.82 -19.50 -13.19
CA GLU A 53 19.80 -19.74 -11.75
C GLU A 53 18.88 -18.76 -11.02
N SER A 54 19.00 -17.45 -11.30
CA SER A 54 18.15 -16.43 -10.69
C SER A 54 16.67 -16.61 -11.02
N LEU A 55 16.37 -17.03 -12.25
CA LEU A 55 14.99 -17.35 -12.66
C LEU A 55 14.45 -18.57 -11.90
N ALA A 56 15.25 -19.63 -11.77
CA ALA A 56 14.85 -20.82 -11.02
C ALA A 56 14.68 -20.55 -9.51
N GLU A 57 15.51 -19.68 -8.95
CA GLU A 57 15.36 -19.24 -7.56
C GLU A 57 14.08 -18.41 -7.36
N LEU A 58 13.78 -17.48 -8.28
CA LEU A 58 12.55 -16.72 -8.25
C LEU A 58 11.32 -17.65 -8.28
N ASP A 59 11.29 -18.59 -9.20
CA ASP A 59 10.19 -19.56 -9.32
C ASP A 59 10.00 -20.39 -8.04
N ARG A 60 11.09 -20.69 -7.34
CA ARG A 60 11.04 -21.43 -6.07
C ARG A 60 10.50 -20.62 -4.90
N ILE A 61 10.80 -19.31 -4.83
CA ILE A 61 10.37 -18.49 -3.69
C ILE A 61 8.95 -17.92 -3.86
N VAL A 62 8.48 -17.70 -5.09
CA VAL A 62 7.17 -17.07 -5.38
C VAL A 62 6.00 -17.76 -4.70
N PRO A 63 5.86 -19.11 -4.70
CA PRO A 63 4.74 -19.76 -4.01
C PRO A 63 4.68 -19.43 -2.52
N ARG A 64 5.84 -19.40 -1.83
CA ARG A 64 5.93 -19.03 -0.40
C ARG A 64 5.50 -17.58 -0.18
N LEU A 65 6.01 -16.65 -0.97
CA LEU A 65 5.68 -15.23 -0.89
C LEU A 65 4.19 -14.98 -1.14
N ARG A 66 3.59 -15.71 -2.09
CA ARG A 66 2.14 -15.67 -2.35
C ARG A 66 1.34 -16.13 -1.15
N THR A 67 1.66 -17.28 -0.56
CA THR A 67 1.00 -17.78 0.65
C THR A 67 1.13 -16.78 1.81
N ARG A 68 2.30 -16.14 1.94
CA ARG A 68 2.50 -15.11 2.96
C ARG A 68 1.61 -13.89 2.72
N TRP A 69 1.51 -13.41 1.48
CA TRP A 69 0.61 -12.31 1.12
C TRP A 69 -0.87 -12.68 1.37
N GLU A 70 -1.30 -13.86 0.96
CA GLU A 70 -2.69 -14.34 1.20
C GLU A 70 -3.05 -14.35 2.69
N THR A 71 -2.06 -14.56 3.56
CA THR A 71 -2.24 -14.56 5.02
C THR A 71 -2.33 -13.15 5.62
N ASP A 72 -1.46 -12.24 5.22
CA ASP A 72 -1.28 -10.95 5.89
C ASP A 72 -1.84 -9.77 5.08
N GLY A 73 -1.77 -9.83 3.74
CA GLY A 73 -2.24 -8.77 2.85
C GLY A 73 -3.69 -8.35 3.10
N PRO A 74 -4.67 -9.27 3.13
CA PRO A 74 -6.07 -8.92 3.40
C PRO A 74 -6.29 -8.21 4.73
N LYS A 75 -5.50 -8.53 5.78
CA LYS A 75 -5.57 -7.85 7.08
C LYS A 75 -5.08 -6.41 6.97
N LEU A 76 -3.96 -6.21 6.26
CA LEU A 76 -3.41 -4.88 6.00
C LEU A 76 -4.42 -4.00 5.26
N LEU A 77 -4.95 -4.50 4.14
CA LEU A 77 -5.89 -3.75 3.30
C LEU A 77 -7.20 -3.44 4.03
N LYS A 78 -7.77 -4.40 4.76
CA LYS A 78 -8.97 -4.21 5.57
C LYS A 78 -8.75 -3.18 6.67
N THR A 79 -7.60 -3.25 7.35
CA THR A 79 -7.26 -2.34 8.44
C THR A 79 -7.04 -0.92 7.93
N THR A 80 -6.42 -0.75 6.76
CA THR A 80 -6.27 0.54 6.08
C THR A 80 -7.63 1.20 5.84
N ALA A 81 -8.54 0.48 5.18
CA ALA A 81 -9.89 0.99 4.93
C ALA A 81 -10.66 1.34 6.21
N ALA A 82 -10.46 0.56 7.29
CA ALA A 82 -11.10 0.81 8.58
C ALA A 82 -10.49 2.03 9.33
N ILE A 83 -9.19 2.28 9.19
CA ILE A 83 -8.51 3.42 9.81
C ILE A 83 -8.87 4.72 9.09
N VAL A 84 -8.82 4.72 7.76
CA VAL A 84 -9.08 5.90 6.93
C VAL A 84 -10.59 6.14 6.73
N GLY A 85 -11.43 5.13 6.93
CA GLY A 85 -12.88 5.23 6.73
C GLY A 85 -13.30 5.29 5.26
N ARG A 86 -12.42 4.91 4.32
CA ARG A 86 -12.67 4.87 2.87
C ARG A 86 -12.41 3.48 2.30
N PRO A 87 -13.23 2.97 1.37
CA PRO A 87 -12.94 1.73 0.66
C PRO A 87 -11.79 1.93 -0.32
N TRP A 88 -11.18 0.85 -0.77
CA TRP A 88 -10.27 0.83 -1.90
C TRP A 88 -11.06 1.11 -3.19
N ALA A 89 -10.52 1.95 -4.07
CA ALA A 89 -11.17 2.33 -5.34
C ALA A 89 -11.18 1.19 -6.38
N PHE A 90 -10.36 0.17 -6.19
CA PHE A 90 -10.24 -0.96 -7.11
C PHE A 90 -10.59 -2.28 -6.41
N SER A 91 -11.02 -3.27 -7.19
CA SER A 91 -11.34 -4.63 -6.70
C SER A 91 -10.25 -5.66 -7.00
N GLU A 92 -9.34 -5.34 -7.91
CA GLU A 92 -8.23 -6.21 -8.33
C GLU A 92 -7.02 -5.37 -8.70
N TRP A 93 -5.81 -5.87 -8.36
CA TRP A 93 -4.55 -5.26 -8.77
C TRP A 93 -3.51 -6.34 -9.06
N LYS A 94 -2.74 -6.16 -10.15
CA LYS A 94 -1.77 -7.17 -10.63
C LYS A 94 -0.40 -6.56 -10.75
N TYR A 95 0.54 -7.10 -10.01
CA TYR A 95 1.95 -6.72 -10.11
C TYR A 95 2.71 -7.66 -11.06
N ALA A 96 3.59 -7.07 -11.87
CA ALA A 96 4.62 -7.80 -12.59
C ALA A 96 5.90 -7.85 -11.75
N MET A 97 6.31 -9.05 -11.35
CA MET A 97 7.62 -9.28 -10.72
C MET A 97 8.72 -9.33 -11.78
N PHE A 98 9.88 -8.79 -11.46
CA PHE A 98 11.00 -8.74 -12.37
C PHE A 98 12.36 -8.85 -11.63
N LEU A 99 13.42 -9.20 -12.40
CA LEU A 99 14.80 -9.36 -11.91
C LEU A 99 15.79 -8.42 -12.59
N CYS A 100 15.42 -7.75 -13.66
CA CYS A 100 16.34 -6.92 -14.41
C CYS A 100 16.80 -5.68 -13.63
N ASP A 101 18.02 -5.21 -13.93
CA ASP A 101 18.58 -4.00 -13.32
C ASP A 101 17.90 -2.71 -13.81
N GLY A 102 18.12 -1.61 -13.07
CA GLY A 102 17.75 -0.26 -13.49
C GLY A 102 16.33 0.18 -13.10
N PHE A 103 15.56 -0.72 -12.51
CA PHE A 103 14.21 -0.40 -12.00
C PHE A 103 14.09 -0.78 -10.52
N HIS A 104 13.12 -0.17 -9.84
CA HIS A 104 12.71 -0.49 -8.49
C HIS A 104 11.22 -0.86 -8.49
N SER A 105 10.72 -1.38 -7.37
CA SER A 105 9.28 -1.53 -7.17
C SER A 105 8.58 -0.19 -7.32
N MET A 106 7.39 -0.21 -7.91
CA MET A 106 6.60 1.00 -8.14
C MET A 106 5.12 0.67 -8.30
N SER A 107 4.29 1.63 -7.94
CA SER A 107 2.83 1.52 -8.03
C SER A 107 2.34 1.65 -9.46
N PHE A 108 2.98 2.48 -10.29
CA PHE A 108 2.61 2.77 -11.67
C PHE A 108 3.83 2.88 -12.61
N PRO A 109 3.98 1.94 -13.58
CA PRO A 109 3.24 0.69 -13.72
C PRO A 109 3.44 -0.23 -12.51
N PRO A 110 2.52 -1.19 -12.24
CA PRO A 110 2.62 -2.06 -11.05
C PRO A 110 3.76 -3.08 -11.22
N LEU A 111 4.92 -2.74 -10.71
CA LEU A 111 6.15 -3.52 -10.80
C LEU A 111 6.70 -3.88 -9.41
N LEU A 112 7.18 -5.10 -9.24
CA LEU A 112 7.87 -5.57 -8.04
C LEU A 112 9.29 -6.03 -8.37
N ASP A 113 10.27 -5.32 -7.85
CA ASP A 113 11.67 -5.68 -7.95
C ASP A 113 11.98 -6.86 -7.01
N MET A 114 12.39 -7.98 -7.61
CA MET A 114 12.67 -9.21 -6.89
C MET A 114 14.15 -9.44 -6.59
N LYS A 115 15.05 -8.57 -7.08
CA LYS A 115 16.51 -8.76 -6.97
C LYS A 115 17.01 -8.87 -5.53
N THR A 116 16.39 -8.16 -4.60
CA THR A 116 16.79 -8.21 -3.20
C THR A 116 16.25 -9.44 -2.45
N PHE A 117 15.31 -10.17 -3.05
CA PHE A 117 14.68 -11.36 -2.47
C PHE A 117 15.25 -12.67 -3.03
N VAL A 118 15.91 -12.60 -4.16
CA VAL A 118 16.52 -13.75 -4.84
C VAL A 118 18.00 -13.84 -4.45
N PRO A 119 18.48 -14.97 -3.88
CA PRO A 119 19.85 -15.11 -3.36
C PRO A 119 20.95 -14.76 -4.37
N SER A 120 20.85 -15.25 -5.61
CA SER A 120 21.88 -15.05 -6.64
C SER A 120 21.95 -13.60 -7.17
N THR A 121 20.96 -12.76 -6.91
CA THR A 121 20.93 -11.34 -7.31
C THR A 121 21.08 -10.38 -6.15
N SER A 122 20.84 -10.82 -4.92
CA SER A 122 20.99 -10.02 -3.72
C SER A 122 22.47 -9.63 -3.49
N LYS A 123 22.72 -8.38 -3.08
CA LYS A 123 24.06 -7.88 -2.71
C LYS A 123 24.46 -8.23 -1.27
N GLY A 124 23.85 -9.21 -0.66
CA GLY A 124 24.04 -9.68 0.70
C GLY A 124 23.02 -10.74 1.03
N GLU A 125 22.63 -10.84 2.30
CA GLU A 125 21.52 -11.71 2.68
C GLU A 125 20.23 -11.25 1.97
N PRO A 126 19.45 -12.17 1.39
CA PRO A 126 18.16 -11.85 0.80
C PRO A 126 17.23 -11.19 1.83
N GLU A 127 16.42 -10.26 1.38
CA GLU A 127 15.40 -9.64 2.23
C GLU A 127 14.33 -10.65 2.68
N SER A 128 13.75 -10.41 3.84
CA SER A 128 12.77 -11.31 4.44
C SER A 128 11.40 -11.26 3.74
N ASP A 129 10.56 -12.26 4.00
CA ASP A 129 9.17 -12.30 3.53
C ASP A 129 8.36 -11.13 4.09
N GLU A 130 8.67 -10.65 5.31
CA GLU A 130 8.06 -9.47 5.90
C GLU A 130 8.34 -8.21 5.08
N VAL A 131 9.58 -8.04 4.62
CA VAL A 131 9.95 -6.90 3.75
C VAL A 131 9.22 -7.00 2.40
N PHE A 132 9.09 -8.21 1.82
CA PHE A 132 8.31 -8.38 0.60
C PHE A 132 6.85 -7.95 0.76
N ILE A 133 6.19 -8.39 1.83
CA ILE A 133 4.82 -7.98 2.13
C ILE A 133 4.72 -6.47 2.33
N ALA A 134 5.70 -5.89 3.02
CA ALA A 134 5.75 -4.45 3.27
C ALA A 134 5.94 -3.66 1.98
N VAL A 135 6.76 -4.11 1.04
CA VAL A 135 6.93 -3.48 -0.28
C VAL A 135 5.61 -3.47 -1.06
N ILE A 136 4.91 -4.62 -1.15
CA ILE A 136 3.61 -4.66 -1.82
C ILE A 136 2.62 -3.69 -1.15
N PHE A 137 2.56 -3.72 0.17
CA PHE A 137 1.65 -2.85 0.92
C PHE A 137 1.98 -1.36 0.72
N HIS A 138 3.26 -1.00 0.74
CA HIS A 138 3.74 0.35 0.45
C HIS A 138 3.29 0.84 -0.94
N GLU A 139 3.51 0.03 -1.97
CA GLU A 139 3.11 0.38 -3.34
C GLU A 139 1.58 0.51 -3.48
N LEU A 140 0.81 -0.32 -2.79
CA LEU A 140 -0.64 -0.18 -2.75
C LEU A 140 -1.09 1.07 -2.01
N LEU A 141 -0.38 1.46 -0.96
CA LEU A 141 -0.69 2.70 -0.23
C LEU A 141 -0.46 3.96 -1.07
N HIS A 142 0.50 3.99 -2.01
CA HIS A 142 0.61 5.10 -2.96
C HIS A 142 -0.69 5.30 -3.73
N ILE A 143 -1.24 4.22 -4.32
CA ILE A 143 -2.50 4.28 -5.08
C ILE A 143 -3.66 4.70 -4.17
N TYR A 144 -3.72 4.14 -2.98
CA TYR A 144 -4.79 4.43 -2.03
C TYR A 144 -4.78 5.88 -1.52
N VAL A 145 -3.60 6.39 -1.20
CA VAL A 145 -3.42 7.78 -0.74
C VAL A 145 -3.73 8.76 -1.86
N ASP A 146 -3.25 8.51 -3.08
CA ASP A 146 -3.52 9.35 -4.24
C ASP A 146 -5.03 9.43 -4.53
N ASP A 147 -5.74 8.29 -4.53
CA ASP A 147 -7.21 8.25 -4.65
C ASP A 147 -7.91 9.04 -3.52
N CYS A 148 -7.42 8.91 -2.30
CA CYS A 148 -7.95 9.69 -1.18
C CYS A 148 -7.72 11.20 -1.33
N LEU A 149 -6.61 11.62 -1.91
CA LEU A 149 -6.23 13.02 -2.08
C LEU A 149 -6.79 13.66 -3.35
N GLU A 150 -7.21 12.88 -4.35
CA GLU A 150 -7.75 13.39 -5.62
C GLU A 150 -8.93 14.35 -5.42
N GLY A 151 -9.73 14.17 -4.36
CA GLY A 151 -10.81 15.06 -3.97
C GLY A 151 -10.40 16.27 -3.11
N ALA A 152 -9.11 16.44 -2.80
CA ALA A 152 -8.65 17.55 -1.96
C ALA A 152 -8.77 18.88 -2.71
N PRO A 153 -9.18 19.97 -2.04
CA PRO A 153 -9.25 21.30 -2.63
C PRO A 153 -7.91 21.73 -3.23
N ASN A 154 -7.88 22.07 -4.52
CA ASN A 154 -6.68 22.45 -5.27
C ASN A 154 -5.59 21.36 -5.34
N GLY A 155 -5.94 20.08 -5.13
CA GLY A 155 -4.98 18.97 -5.16
C GLY A 155 -3.94 19.01 -4.04
N THR A 156 -4.18 19.76 -2.96
CA THR A 156 -3.23 19.88 -1.84
C THR A 156 -3.93 19.78 -0.48
N THR A 157 -3.18 19.38 0.53
CA THR A 157 -3.63 19.32 1.92
C THR A 157 -2.86 20.34 2.76
N LYS A 158 -3.29 20.56 4.01
CA LYS A 158 -2.58 21.48 4.93
C LYS A 158 -1.14 21.03 5.18
N PHE A 159 -0.91 19.71 5.29
CA PHE A 159 0.44 19.21 5.50
C PHE A 159 1.30 19.29 4.25
N LEU A 160 0.76 19.03 3.06
CA LEU A 160 1.50 19.22 1.82
C LEU A 160 1.89 20.68 1.62
N GLU A 161 1.02 21.64 1.98
CA GLU A 161 1.35 23.05 1.96
C GLU A 161 2.37 23.43 3.05
N LYS A 162 2.20 22.92 4.28
CA LYS A 162 3.14 23.15 5.40
C LYS A 162 4.57 22.70 5.04
N TYR A 163 4.68 21.57 4.38
CA TYR A 163 5.95 20.94 3.98
C TYR A 163 6.28 21.12 2.50
N LYS A 164 5.79 22.18 1.87
CA LYS A 164 6.01 22.44 0.43
C LYS A 164 7.48 22.60 0.01
N ALA A 165 8.35 22.98 0.95
CA ALA A 165 9.79 23.10 0.72
C ALA A 165 10.53 21.75 0.72
N GLU A 166 9.91 20.68 1.21
CA GLU A 166 10.49 19.33 1.18
C GLU A 166 10.49 18.76 -0.25
N SER A 167 11.35 17.78 -0.51
CA SER A 167 11.42 17.11 -1.81
C SER A 167 10.09 16.42 -2.15
N SER A 168 9.86 16.17 -3.45
CA SER A 168 8.67 15.41 -3.89
C SER A 168 8.61 14.02 -3.22
N THR A 169 9.75 13.35 -3.10
CA THR A 169 9.82 12.05 -2.41
C THR A 169 9.34 12.15 -0.97
N VAL A 170 9.78 13.15 -0.20
CA VAL A 170 9.30 13.35 1.17
C VAL A 170 7.79 13.56 1.20
N LYS A 171 7.29 14.50 0.39
CA LYS A 171 5.86 14.85 0.37
C LYS A 171 4.96 13.67 0.00
N ASN A 172 5.34 12.89 -0.99
CA ASN A 172 4.57 11.73 -1.46
C ASN A 172 4.49 10.61 -0.42
N HIS A 173 5.36 10.61 0.60
CA HIS A 173 5.40 9.59 1.63
C HIS A 173 4.82 10.03 2.98
N LEU A 174 4.43 11.30 3.17
CA LEU A 174 3.91 11.78 4.46
C LEU A 174 2.64 11.02 4.87
N HIS A 175 1.59 11.08 4.05
CA HIS A 175 0.31 10.41 4.33
C HIS A 175 0.46 8.88 4.29
N LEU A 176 1.27 8.38 3.36
CA LEU A 176 1.54 6.95 3.21
C LEU A 176 2.15 6.37 4.49
N PHE A 177 3.26 6.94 4.99
CA PHE A 177 3.91 6.46 6.20
C PHE A 177 3.06 6.63 7.47
N ALA A 178 2.19 7.63 7.49
CA ALA A 178 1.23 7.78 8.57
C ALA A 178 0.23 6.62 8.62
N VAL A 179 -0.37 6.27 7.46
CA VAL A 179 -1.28 5.12 7.35
C VAL A 179 -0.54 3.82 7.67
N GLU A 180 0.63 3.60 7.06
CA GLU A 180 1.46 2.41 7.27
C GLU A 180 1.75 2.18 8.76
N LYS A 181 2.23 3.22 9.45
CA LYS A 181 2.53 3.16 10.90
C LYS A 181 1.31 2.77 11.73
N LEU A 182 0.16 3.41 11.48
CA LEU A 182 -1.08 3.10 12.22
C LEU A 182 -1.59 1.69 11.95
N VAL A 183 -1.50 1.21 10.70
CA VAL A 183 -1.91 -0.14 10.32
C VAL A 183 -1.04 -1.17 11.02
N TYR A 184 0.28 -1.04 10.95
CA TYR A 184 1.18 -1.99 11.62
C TYR A 184 1.02 -1.98 13.13
N THR A 185 0.88 -0.80 13.75
CA THR A 185 0.62 -0.68 15.19
C THR A 185 -0.69 -1.36 15.59
N LYS A 186 -1.78 -1.11 14.84
CA LYS A 186 -3.09 -1.71 15.13
C LYS A 186 -3.10 -3.24 14.99
N LEU A 187 -2.32 -3.76 14.05
CA LEU A 187 -2.19 -5.21 13.82
C LEU A 187 -1.12 -5.88 14.68
N ARG A 188 -0.37 -5.13 15.49
CA ARG A 188 0.80 -5.60 16.27
C ARG A 188 1.85 -6.25 15.37
N MET A 189 2.13 -5.59 14.24
CA MET A 189 3.10 -6.02 13.23
C MET A 189 4.33 -5.10 13.21
N GLU A 190 4.83 -4.72 14.40
CA GLU A 190 5.97 -3.78 14.57
C GLU A 190 7.25 -4.31 13.92
N LYS A 191 7.40 -5.64 13.81
CA LYS A 191 8.52 -6.25 13.08
C LYS A 191 8.53 -5.84 11.60
N TYR A 192 7.37 -5.81 10.95
CA TYR A 192 7.25 -5.35 9.55
C TYR A 192 7.74 -3.92 9.39
N LEU A 193 7.25 -3.01 10.23
CA LEU A 193 7.68 -1.61 10.21
C LEU A 193 9.19 -1.47 10.44
N LYS A 194 9.74 -2.19 11.42
CA LYS A 194 11.17 -2.16 11.72
C LYS A 194 12.02 -2.65 10.56
N ASP A 195 11.68 -3.80 9.99
CA ASP A 195 12.43 -4.41 8.88
C ASP A 195 12.34 -3.54 7.62
N THR A 196 11.17 -2.94 7.34
CA THR A 196 10.97 -1.99 6.25
C THR A 196 11.87 -0.77 6.40
N ILE A 197 11.91 -0.14 7.58
CA ILE A 197 12.79 1.01 7.84
C ILE A 197 14.27 0.66 7.65
N ILE A 198 14.68 -0.54 8.03
CA ILE A 198 16.06 -1.01 7.83
C ILE A 198 16.34 -1.19 6.33
N SER A 199 15.43 -1.78 5.58
CA SER A 199 15.56 -1.96 4.13
C SER A 199 15.56 -0.62 3.39
N GLU A 200 14.66 0.29 3.70
CA GLU A 200 14.57 1.62 3.10
C GLU A 200 15.87 2.43 3.21
N LYS A 201 16.57 2.31 4.35
CA LYS A 201 17.86 3.01 4.55
C LYS A 201 18.96 2.57 3.57
N LYS A 202 18.82 1.40 2.97
CA LYS A 202 19.76 0.88 1.96
C LYS A 202 19.46 1.43 0.55
N LEU A 203 18.28 2.02 0.34
CA LEU A 203 17.86 2.55 -0.96
C LEU A 203 18.44 3.93 -1.23
N SER A 204 18.54 4.32 -2.49
CA SER A 204 19.00 5.66 -2.90
C SER A 204 18.15 6.80 -2.30
N PRO A 205 16.79 6.72 -2.23
CA PRO A 205 15.97 7.73 -1.57
C PRO A 205 15.89 7.57 -0.03
N GLY A 206 16.69 6.70 0.59
CA GLY A 206 16.68 6.42 2.03
C GLY A 206 16.67 7.63 2.95
N PRO A 207 17.48 8.69 2.72
CA PRO A 207 17.41 9.92 3.51
C PRO A 207 16.05 10.64 3.43
N SER A 208 15.40 10.63 2.25
CA SER A 208 14.06 11.21 2.07
C SER A 208 12.99 10.40 2.81
N PHE A 209 13.09 9.09 2.81
CA PHE A 209 12.18 8.22 3.59
C PHE A 209 12.35 8.47 5.09
N THR A 210 13.59 8.51 5.58
CA THR A 210 13.87 8.84 6.97
C THR A 210 13.26 10.19 7.34
N ARG A 211 13.45 11.22 6.49
CA ARG A 211 12.88 12.55 6.71
C ARG A 211 11.36 12.56 6.75
N ALA A 212 10.70 11.82 5.85
CA ALA A 212 9.25 11.71 5.85
C ALA A 212 8.72 11.05 7.14
N ARG A 213 9.38 10.00 7.62
CA ARG A 213 9.03 9.33 8.88
C ARG A 213 9.21 10.24 10.10
N GLU A 214 10.30 11.03 10.16
CA GLU A 214 10.52 12.03 11.21
C GLU A 214 9.37 13.06 11.26
N ILE A 215 8.95 13.56 10.10
CA ILE A 215 7.81 14.49 10.01
C ILE A 215 6.52 13.84 10.50
N VAL A 216 6.25 12.61 10.10
CA VAL A 216 5.06 11.86 10.54
C VAL A 216 5.07 11.66 12.05
N ASP A 217 6.23 11.38 12.64
CA ASP A 217 6.36 11.22 14.09
C ASP A 217 6.18 12.54 14.84
N LEU A 218 6.69 13.64 14.29
CA LEU A 218 6.55 14.98 14.86
C LEU A 218 5.09 15.48 14.87
N GLU A 219 4.36 15.25 13.77
CA GLU A 219 2.99 15.77 13.57
C GLU A 219 1.89 14.83 14.08
N THR A 220 2.24 13.65 14.48
CA THR A 220 1.39 12.49 14.79
C THR A 220 0.68 11.88 13.58
N PRO A 221 0.72 10.56 13.38
CA PRO A 221 0.15 9.89 12.19
C PRO A 221 -1.34 10.16 11.98
N GLU A 222 -2.12 10.27 13.07
CA GLU A 222 -3.57 10.47 13.03
C GLU A 222 -3.96 11.81 12.37
N THR A 223 -3.08 12.80 12.40
CA THR A 223 -3.35 14.10 11.78
C THR A 223 -3.32 14.02 10.26
N PHE A 224 -2.40 13.25 9.70
CA PHE A 224 -2.35 12.97 8.25
C PHE A 224 -3.56 12.15 7.80
N VAL A 225 -3.92 11.11 8.56
CA VAL A 225 -5.08 10.27 8.23
C VAL A 225 -6.38 11.07 8.22
N ARG A 226 -6.54 12.06 9.11
CA ARG A 226 -7.73 12.95 9.05
C ARG A 226 -7.85 13.73 7.74
N GLU A 227 -6.76 14.11 7.11
CA GLU A 227 -6.80 14.75 5.79
C GLU A 227 -7.31 13.80 4.71
N LEU A 228 -6.92 12.52 4.76
CA LEU A 228 -7.42 11.48 3.83
C LEU A 228 -8.93 11.23 3.99
N MET A 229 -9.45 11.30 5.23
CA MET A 229 -10.89 11.17 5.51
C MET A 229 -11.71 12.32 4.90
N LEU A 230 -11.13 13.51 4.81
CA LEU A 230 -11.81 14.74 4.38
C LEU A 230 -11.71 14.98 2.87
N GLY A 231 -10.70 14.43 2.20
CA GLY A 231 -10.40 14.68 0.79
C GLY A 231 -11.43 14.20 -0.22
N GLY A 232 -12.46 13.46 0.20
CA GLY A 232 -13.51 12.91 -0.67
C GLY A 232 -14.89 13.54 -0.53
N LYS A 233 -14.99 14.77 -0.06
CA LYS A 233 -16.27 15.49 0.09
C LYS A 233 -16.37 16.67 -0.85
#